data_3ce160448b5596ecde0c380ff2fe3a17
#
_entry.id   3ce160448b5596ecde0c380ff2fe3a17
#
_cell.length_a   1.000
_cell.length_b   1.000
_cell.length_c   1.000
_cell.angle_alpha   90.00
_cell.angle_beta   90.00
_cell.angle_gamma   90.00
#
_symmetry.space_group_name_H-M   'P 1'
#
loop_
_entity.id
_entity.type
_entity.pdbx_description
1 polymer ?
#
loop_
_entity_poly.entity_id
_entity_poly.type
_entity_poly.pdbx_seq_one_letter_code
_entity_poly.pdbx_strand_id
1 'polypeptide(L)'
;PKGLVRQSEFFLYSKKDRDAVYKCLERGYKFPEVTSWIRASKQDFQLVKDIGLRETGILVSCSDYHIFYKMKMTRKEVMNLYLSVIRECLETGISPRCHLEDITRSDIYGFVIPFCVELMKLMDEYQIPIKIRACDTMGYGVNFPGAVIPRSVPGIIYGLTVHAGVPSELIEWHGHNDFYKAVNNSTTAWLYG
;
A
#
# COMPACT_ATOMS: atom_id res chain seq x y z
N PRO A 1 11.28 18.00 -18.30
CA PRO A 1 12.19 17.28 -17.42
C PRO A 1 11.41 16.19 -16.68
N LYS A 2 11.92 14.97 -16.66
CA LYS A 2 11.34 13.94 -15.81
C LYS A 2 11.74 14.27 -14.38
N GLY A 3 10.76 14.71 -13.56
CA GLY A 3 11.00 14.98 -12.15
C GLY A 3 11.35 13.70 -11.38
N LEU A 4 12.10 13.82 -10.29
CA LEU A 4 12.41 12.70 -9.39
C LEU A 4 11.18 12.25 -8.59
N VAL A 5 10.22 13.17 -8.39
CA VAL A 5 8.96 12.87 -7.67
C VAL A 5 7.94 12.36 -8.67
N ARG A 6 7.57 11.08 -8.54
CA ARG A 6 6.59 10.45 -9.41
C ARG A 6 5.15 10.79 -9.03
N GLN A 7 4.82 10.76 -7.74
CA GLN A 7 3.46 10.93 -7.25
C GLN A 7 3.41 11.87 -6.04
N SER A 8 2.30 12.58 -5.90
CA SER A 8 1.91 13.32 -4.71
C SER A 8 0.61 12.75 -4.19
N GLU A 9 0.62 12.30 -2.94
CA GLU A 9 -0.49 11.62 -2.29
C GLU A 9 -1.17 12.54 -1.28
N PHE A 10 -2.49 12.62 -1.33
CA PHE A 10 -3.29 13.55 -0.55
C PHE A 10 -4.35 12.82 0.28
N PHE A 11 -4.63 13.32 1.47
CA PHE A 11 -5.89 13.04 2.15
C PHE A 11 -7.06 13.75 1.45
N LEU A 12 -8.29 13.22 1.62
CA LEU A 12 -9.49 13.76 1.00
C LEU A 12 -10.56 14.17 2.02
N TYR A 13 -10.25 14.08 3.31
CA TYR A 13 -11.26 14.15 4.37
C TYR A 13 -11.76 15.58 4.61
N SER A 14 -10.89 16.57 4.56
CA SER A 14 -11.29 17.96 4.75
C SER A 14 -11.52 18.70 3.43
N LYS A 15 -12.30 19.79 3.47
CA LYS A 15 -12.47 20.68 2.30
C LYS A 15 -11.11 21.22 1.83
N LYS A 16 -10.22 21.57 2.77
CA LYS A 16 -8.89 22.09 2.48
C LYS A 16 -8.05 21.08 1.68
N ASP A 17 -8.11 19.81 2.04
CA ASP A 17 -7.38 18.74 1.33
C ASP A 17 -7.89 18.62 -0.10
N ARG A 18 -9.22 18.56 -0.29
CA ARG A 18 -9.83 18.46 -1.61
C ARG A 18 -9.56 19.69 -2.47
N ASP A 19 -9.61 20.90 -1.91
CA ASP A 19 -9.27 22.14 -2.62
C ASP A 19 -7.80 22.11 -3.10
N ALA A 20 -6.88 21.55 -2.31
CA ALA A 20 -5.48 21.38 -2.70
C ALA A 20 -5.34 20.39 -3.86
N VAL A 21 -6.06 19.27 -3.82
CA VAL A 21 -6.09 18.28 -4.91
C VAL A 21 -6.59 18.91 -6.21
N TYR A 22 -7.72 19.62 -6.19
CA TYR A 22 -8.25 20.30 -7.37
C TYR A 22 -7.26 21.29 -7.97
N LYS A 23 -6.61 22.12 -7.13
CA LYS A 23 -5.58 23.07 -7.59
C LYS A 23 -4.36 22.37 -8.22
N CYS A 24 -4.00 21.17 -7.75
CA CYS A 24 -2.93 20.39 -8.37
C CYS A 24 -3.37 19.81 -9.71
N LEU A 25 -4.59 19.29 -9.81
CA LEU A 25 -5.16 18.74 -11.04
C LEU A 25 -5.32 19.81 -12.13
N GLU A 26 -5.78 21.02 -11.77
CA GLU A 26 -5.94 22.17 -12.68
C GLU A 26 -4.63 22.57 -13.37
N ARG A 27 -3.46 22.26 -12.77
CA ARG A 27 -2.16 22.54 -13.39
C ARG A 27 -1.83 21.64 -14.58
N GLY A 28 -2.53 20.52 -14.73
CA GLY A 28 -2.37 19.60 -15.86
C GLY A 28 -1.00 18.94 -15.96
N TYR A 29 -0.22 18.88 -14.85
CA TYR A 29 1.09 18.25 -14.87
C TYR A 29 0.95 16.72 -14.95
N LYS A 30 1.76 16.10 -15.82
CA LYS A 30 1.86 14.64 -15.88
C LYS A 30 2.57 14.09 -14.63
N PHE A 31 3.55 14.81 -14.10
CA PHE A 31 4.32 14.45 -12.91
C PHE A 31 4.58 15.69 -12.04
N PRO A 32 4.51 15.55 -10.70
CA PRO A 32 4.01 14.37 -9.98
C PRO A 32 2.55 14.08 -10.29
N GLU A 33 2.22 12.81 -10.46
CA GLU A 33 0.84 12.34 -10.57
C GLU A 33 0.10 12.57 -9.25
N VAL A 34 -1.12 13.09 -9.32
CA VAL A 34 -1.94 13.34 -8.13
C VAL A 34 -2.69 12.07 -7.76
N THR A 35 -2.44 11.58 -6.55
CA THR A 35 -3.12 10.41 -5.99
C THR A 35 -3.69 10.74 -4.61
N SER A 36 -4.47 9.84 -4.05
CA SER A 36 -5.03 9.99 -2.72
C SER A 36 -4.68 8.84 -1.80
N TRP A 37 -4.97 9.03 -0.52
CA TRP A 37 -4.87 8.02 0.51
C TRP A 37 -6.17 7.98 1.32
N ILE A 38 -6.74 6.78 1.44
CA ILE A 38 -7.97 6.53 2.17
C ILE A 38 -7.84 5.29 3.07
N ARG A 39 -8.73 5.17 4.05
CA ARG A 39 -8.93 3.91 4.78
C ARG A 39 -9.67 2.92 3.88
N ALA A 40 -9.53 1.63 4.16
CA ALA A 40 -10.27 0.58 3.47
C ALA A 40 -11.76 0.61 3.86
N SER A 41 -12.48 1.57 3.32
CA SER A 41 -13.90 1.85 3.57
C SER A 41 -14.57 2.32 2.27
N LYS A 42 -15.74 1.76 1.97
CA LYS A 42 -16.53 2.19 0.81
C LYS A 42 -16.94 3.66 0.88
N GLN A 43 -17.20 4.17 2.09
CA GLN A 43 -17.52 5.58 2.30
C GLN A 43 -16.33 6.49 1.96
N ASP A 44 -15.10 6.10 2.35
CA ASP A 44 -13.91 6.88 2.02
C ASP A 44 -13.61 6.78 0.51
N PHE A 45 -13.83 5.61 -0.11
CA PHE A 45 -13.64 5.42 -1.55
C PHE A 45 -14.58 6.30 -2.39
N GLN A 46 -15.77 6.64 -1.91
CA GLN A 46 -16.65 7.57 -2.59
C GLN A 46 -15.99 8.93 -2.83
N LEU A 47 -15.17 9.42 -1.89
CA LEU A 47 -14.41 10.68 -2.06
C LEU A 47 -13.44 10.64 -3.25
N VAL A 48 -12.84 9.47 -3.50
CA VAL A 48 -11.92 9.26 -4.64
C VAL A 48 -12.69 9.35 -5.96
N LYS A 49 -13.86 8.69 -6.03
CA LYS A 49 -14.73 8.72 -7.21
C LYS A 49 -15.21 10.14 -7.53
N ASP A 50 -15.63 10.88 -6.51
CA ASP A 50 -16.15 12.25 -6.65
C ASP A 50 -15.11 13.21 -7.23
N ILE A 51 -13.83 13.01 -6.94
CA ILE A 51 -12.73 13.83 -7.48
C ILE A 51 -12.27 13.34 -8.87
N GLY A 52 -12.53 12.08 -9.21
CA GLY A 52 -12.13 11.49 -10.48
C GLY A 52 -10.64 11.12 -10.58
N LEU A 53 -10.03 10.71 -9.47
CA LEU A 53 -8.64 10.25 -9.46
C LEU A 53 -8.52 8.87 -10.13
N ARG A 54 -7.35 8.61 -10.72
CA ARG A 54 -7.06 7.36 -11.44
C ARG A 54 -6.43 6.28 -10.55
N GLU A 55 -5.86 6.70 -9.43
CA GLU A 55 -5.19 5.82 -8.47
C GLU A 55 -5.45 6.33 -7.05
N THR A 56 -5.59 5.41 -6.10
CA THR A 56 -5.69 5.74 -4.68
C THR A 56 -4.92 4.76 -3.80
N GLY A 57 -4.24 5.28 -2.79
CA GLY A 57 -3.73 4.49 -1.68
C GLY A 57 -4.87 4.02 -0.78
N ILE A 58 -4.87 2.75 -0.40
CA ILE A 58 -5.85 2.14 0.50
C ILE A 58 -5.09 1.55 1.69
N LEU A 59 -5.37 2.05 2.88
CA LEU A 59 -4.75 1.54 4.10
C LEU A 59 -5.31 0.16 4.44
N VAL A 60 -4.44 -0.84 4.43
CA VAL A 60 -4.73 -2.21 4.81
C VAL A 60 -3.82 -2.63 5.97
N SER A 61 -4.31 -2.46 7.20
CA SER A 61 -3.56 -2.86 8.39
C SER A 61 -3.38 -4.37 8.43
N CYS A 62 -2.14 -4.86 8.50
CA CYS A 62 -1.85 -6.29 8.34
C CYS A 62 -1.24 -6.95 9.58
N SER A 63 -0.91 -6.21 10.63
CA SER A 63 -0.47 -6.82 11.89
C SER A 63 -1.64 -7.26 12.78
N ASP A 64 -1.44 -8.34 13.52
CA ASP A 64 -2.41 -8.82 14.50
C ASP A 64 -2.74 -7.77 15.56
N TYR A 65 -1.79 -6.89 15.88
CA TYR A 65 -2.05 -5.74 16.77
C TYR A 65 -3.15 -4.84 16.24
N HIS A 66 -3.15 -4.54 14.95
CA HIS A 66 -4.19 -3.72 14.34
C HIS A 66 -5.47 -4.51 14.09
N ILE A 67 -5.36 -5.74 13.59
CA ILE A 67 -6.51 -6.59 13.27
C ILE A 67 -7.34 -6.86 14.54
N PHE A 68 -6.74 -7.40 15.59
CA PHE A 68 -7.48 -7.82 16.78
C PHE A 68 -7.76 -6.68 17.76
N TYR A 69 -6.80 -5.76 17.99
CA TYR A 69 -6.98 -4.73 19.03
C TYR A 69 -7.55 -3.41 18.52
N LYS A 70 -7.18 -2.98 17.31
CA LYS A 70 -7.68 -1.73 16.72
C LYS A 70 -9.01 -1.94 16.00
N MET A 71 -9.09 -2.95 15.11
CA MET A 71 -10.27 -3.19 14.28
C MET A 71 -11.28 -4.11 14.95
N LYS A 72 -10.90 -4.89 15.97
CA LYS A 72 -11.76 -5.86 16.68
C LYS A 72 -12.35 -6.93 15.74
N MET A 73 -11.57 -7.38 14.77
CA MET A 73 -11.95 -8.32 13.71
C MET A 73 -11.02 -9.53 13.70
N THR A 74 -11.45 -10.60 13.06
CA THR A 74 -10.59 -11.74 12.71
C THR A 74 -9.82 -11.44 11.41
N ARG A 75 -8.72 -12.16 11.15
CA ARG A 75 -7.96 -12.04 9.90
C ARG A 75 -8.85 -12.28 8.66
N LYS A 76 -9.80 -13.22 8.73
CA LYS A 76 -10.72 -13.53 7.64
C LYS A 76 -11.69 -12.38 7.37
N GLU A 77 -12.26 -11.79 8.40
CA GLU A 77 -13.18 -10.64 8.27
C GLU A 77 -12.46 -9.43 7.68
N VAL A 78 -11.24 -9.14 8.16
CA VAL A 78 -10.41 -8.04 7.65
C VAL A 78 -10.04 -8.28 6.18
N MET A 79 -9.61 -9.49 5.82
CA MET A 79 -9.31 -9.85 4.43
C MET A 79 -10.52 -9.63 3.52
N ASN A 80 -11.70 -10.11 3.92
CA ASN A 80 -12.93 -9.93 3.15
C ASN A 80 -13.31 -8.45 3.00
N LEU A 81 -13.17 -7.67 4.07
CA LEU A 81 -13.40 -6.22 4.04
C LEU A 81 -12.49 -5.55 3.01
N TYR A 82 -11.17 -5.79 3.08
CA TYR A 82 -10.21 -5.18 2.18
C TYR A 82 -10.46 -5.57 0.73
N LEU A 83 -10.64 -6.85 0.45
CA LEU A 83 -10.93 -7.33 -0.90
C LEU A 83 -12.23 -6.74 -1.46
N SER A 84 -13.25 -6.51 -0.62
CA SER A 84 -14.51 -5.88 -1.07
C SER A 84 -14.32 -4.44 -1.53
N VAL A 85 -13.48 -3.66 -0.83
CA VAL A 85 -13.18 -2.26 -1.20
C VAL A 85 -12.29 -2.20 -2.42
N ILE A 86 -11.28 -3.09 -2.50
CA ILE A 86 -10.36 -3.16 -3.63
C ILE A 86 -11.12 -3.56 -4.91
N ARG A 87 -12.03 -4.54 -4.82
CA ARG A 87 -12.87 -4.95 -5.94
C ARG A 87 -13.75 -3.81 -6.45
N GLU A 88 -14.39 -3.05 -5.56
CA GLU A 88 -15.16 -1.85 -5.94
C GLU A 88 -14.27 -0.80 -6.63
N CYS A 89 -13.03 -0.65 -6.17
CA CYS A 89 -12.04 0.23 -6.79
C CYS A 89 -11.75 -0.19 -8.25
N LEU A 90 -11.49 -1.48 -8.46
CA LEU A 90 -11.21 -2.04 -9.79
C LEU A 90 -12.43 -1.98 -10.73
N GLU A 91 -13.63 -2.24 -10.22
CA GLU A 91 -14.89 -2.13 -10.98
C GLU A 91 -15.13 -0.72 -11.53
N THR A 92 -14.59 0.30 -10.89
CA THR A 92 -14.67 1.70 -11.36
C THR A 92 -13.49 2.12 -12.23
N GLY A 93 -12.56 1.22 -12.53
CA GLY A 93 -11.38 1.50 -13.34
C GLY A 93 -10.27 2.28 -12.61
N ILE A 94 -10.34 2.37 -11.29
CA ILE A 94 -9.35 3.06 -10.46
C ILE A 94 -8.31 2.05 -9.96
N SER A 95 -7.01 2.35 -10.16
CA SER A 95 -5.92 1.49 -9.70
C SER A 95 -5.73 1.61 -8.18
N PRO A 96 -5.84 0.52 -7.40
CA PRO A 96 -5.57 0.56 -5.97
C PRO A 96 -4.07 0.40 -5.68
N ARG A 97 -3.59 1.12 -4.67
CA ARG A 97 -2.29 0.91 -4.03
C ARG A 97 -2.53 0.47 -2.59
N CYS A 98 -2.28 -0.79 -2.30
CA CYS A 98 -2.51 -1.37 -0.97
C CYS A 98 -1.34 -1.04 -0.06
N HIS A 99 -1.57 -0.21 0.95
CA HIS A 99 -0.58 0.12 1.99
C HIS A 99 -0.66 -0.92 3.10
N LEU A 100 0.26 -1.87 3.11
CA LEU A 100 0.36 -2.93 4.12
C LEU A 100 0.91 -2.34 5.43
N GLU A 101 0.03 -1.68 6.19
CA GLU A 101 0.39 -1.01 7.44
C GLU A 101 0.93 -2.02 8.45
N ASP A 102 2.10 -1.69 9.03
CA ASP A 102 2.72 -2.45 10.10
C ASP A 102 3.27 -3.83 9.67
N ILE A 103 3.77 -3.91 8.44
CA ILE A 103 4.23 -5.17 7.85
C ILE A 103 5.36 -5.83 8.66
N THR A 104 6.25 -5.05 9.28
CA THR A 104 7.38 -5.55 10.08
C THR A 104 6.99 -6.14 11.44
N ARG A 105 5.69 -6.16 11.78
CA ARG A 105 5.11 -6.88 12.92
C ARG A 105 4.00 -7.85 12.52
N SER A 106 3.83 -8.08 11.23
CA SER A 106 2.76 -8.92 10.69
C SER A 106 3.17 -10.37 10.56
N ASP A 107 2.18 -11.26 10.54
CA ASP A 107 2.37 -12.64 10.11
C ASP A 107 2.47 -12.68 8.58
N ILE A 108 3.71 -12.70 8.08
CA ILE A 108 3.99 -12.62 6.64
C ILE A 108 3.36 -13.80 5.90
N TYR A 109 3.57 -15.03 6.37
CA TYR A 109 3.07 -16.22 5.69
C TYR A 109 1.63 -16.61 6.05
N GLY A 110 1.16 -16.24 7.24
CA GLY A 110 -0.21 -16.55 7.66
C GLY A 110 -1.25 -15.50 7.25
N PHE A 111 -0.82 -14.28 6.84
CA PHE A 111 -1.76 -13.24 6.45
C PHE A 111 -1.29 -12.44 5.22
N VAL A 112 -0.08 -11.87 5.23
CA VAL A 112 0.35 -10.94 4.18
C VAL A 112 0.44 -11.61 2.81
N ILE A 113 1.15 -12.75 2.72
CA ILE A 113 1.31 -13.48 1.46
C ILE A 113 -0.04 -13.99 0.94
N PRO A 114 -0.89 -14.68 1.73
CA PRO A 114 -2.23 -15.07 1.27
C PRO A 114 -3.06 -13.88 0.76
N PHE A 115 -3.02 -12.74 1.44
CA PHE A 115 -3.72 -11.54 0.99
C PHE A 115 -3.18 -11.02 -0.34
N CYS A 116 -1.86 -10.93 -0.50
CA CYS A 116 -1.26 -10.49 -1.76
C CYS A 116 -1.54 -11.46 -2.92
N VAL A 117 -1.60 -12.77 -2.67
CA VAL A 117 -2.04 -13.75 -3.69
C VAL A 117 -3.45 -13.46 -4.19
N GLU A 118 -4.39 -13.14 -3.28
CA GLU A 118 -5.75 -12.74 -3.69
C GLU A 118 -5.74 -11.42 -4.48
N LEU A 119 -4.87 -10.46 -4.13
CA LEU A 119 -4.71 -9.23 -4.90
C LEU A 119 -4.20 -9.49 -6.33
N MET A 120 -3.24 -10.42 -6.50
CA MET A 120 -2.74 -10.78 -7.83
C MET A 120 -3.82 -11.46 -8.68
N LYS A 121 -4.68 -12.29 -8.08
CA LYS A 121 -5.86 -12.85 -8.78
C LYS A 121 -6.82 -11.75 -9.25
N LEU A 122 -7.08 -10.75 -8.41
CA LEU A 122 -7.92 -9.60 -8.81
C LEU A 122 -7.25 -8.78 -9.92
N MET A 123 -5.93 -8.57 -9.85
CA MET A 123 -5.19 -7.89 -10.90
C MET A 123 -5.32 -8.61 -12.25
N ASP A 124 -5.24 -9.94 -12.24
CA ASP A 124 -5.42 -10.77 -13.44
C ASP A 124 -6.88 -10.75 -13.93
N GLU A 125 -7.86 -10.76 -13.02
CA GLU A 125 -9.28 -10.71 -13.34
C GLU A 125 -9.67 -9.38 -14.03
N TYR A 126 -9.23 -8.25 -13.47
CA TYR A 126 -9.63 -6.92 -13.92
C TYR A 126 -8.69 -6.28 -14.93
N GLN A 127 -7.48 -6.83 -15.12
CA GLN A 127 -6.42 -6.27 -15.96
C GLN A 127 -6.04 -4.83 -15.58
N ILE A 128 -6.16 -4.48 -14.30
CA ILE A 128 -5.80 -3.19 -13.72
C ILE A 128 -4.67 -3.42 -12.70
N PRO A 129 -3.55 -2.68 -12.79
CA PRO A 129 -2.44 -2.85 -11.86
C PRO A 129 -2.85 -2.58 -10.40
N ILE A 130 -2.44 -3.49 -9.50
CA ILE A 130 -2.55 -3.32 -8.05
C ILE A 130 -1.15 -3.14 -7.49
N LYS A 131 -0.86 -1.97 -6.93
CA LYS A 131 0.43 -1.70 -6.30
C LYS A 131 0.41 -2.13 -4.84
N ILE A 132 1.55 -2.61 -4.37
CA ILE A 132 1.76 -3.05 -2.99
C ILE A 132 2.78 -2.14 -2.34
N ARG A 133 2.38 -1.41 -1.32
CA ARG A 133 3.30 -0.60 -0.50
C ARG A 133 3.54 -1.30 0.84
N ALA A 134 4.74 -1.84 1.01
CA ALA A 134 5.19 -2.43 2.27
C ALA A 134 5.56 -1.31 3.25
N CYS A 135 4.78 -1.16 4.34
CA CYS A 135 4.95 -0.07 5.29
C CYS A 135 5.64 -0.56 6.57
N ASP A 136 6.91 -0.17 6.75
CA ASP A 136 7.64 -0.33 8.00
C ASP A 136 7.22 0.76 9.00
N THR A 137 5.97 0.65 9.45
CA THR A 137 5.26 1.67 10.23
C THR A 137 5.96 2.04 11.54
N MET A 138 6.66 1.09 12.15
CA MET A 138 7.38 1.30 13.40
C MET A 138 8.89 1.45 13.21
N GLY A 139 9.40 1.40 11.98
CA GLY A 139 10.82 1.44 11.70
C GLY A 139 11.59 0.21 12.22
N TYR A 140 10.93 -0.93 12.38
CA TYR A 140 11.54 -2.17 12.93
C TYR A 140 12.28 -2.99 11.91
N GLY A 141 12.13 -2.69 10.63
CA GLY A 141 12.84 -3.38 9.55
C GLY A 141 14.36 -3.43 9.79
N VAL A 142 14.96 -4.52 9.38
CA VAL A 142 16.43 -4.70 9.39
C VAL A 142 16.88 -5.21 8.03
N ASN A 143 18.04 -4.71 7.60
CA ASN A 143 18.55 -4.86 6.23
C ASN A 143 19.67 -5.89 6.08
N PHE A 144 20.13 -6.52 7.16
CA PHE A 144 21.26 -7.45 7.10
C PHE A 144 20.80 -8.89 6.79
N PRO A 145 21.65 -9.69 6.12
CA PRO A 145 21.40 -11.11 5.86
C PRO A 145 21.19 -11.91 7.15
N GLY A 146 20.29 -12.88 7.11
CA GLY A 146 19.97 -13.72 8.27
C GLY A 146 19.00 -13.13 9.27
N ALA A 147 18.54 -11.88 9.07
CA ALA A 147 17.43 -11.36 9.85
C ALA A 147 16.17 -12.20 9.62
N VAL A 148 15.43 -12.49 10.69
CA VAL A 148 14.21 -13.30 10.60
C VAL A 148 12.97 -12.47 10.24
N ILE A 149 12.00 -13.12 9.61
CA ILE A 149 10.66 -12.58 9.37
C ILE A 149 9.96 -12.38 10.74
N PRO A 150 9.19 -11.29 10.93
CA PRO A 150 8.77 -10.32 9.92
C PRO A 150 9.66 -9.05 9.79
N ARG A 151 10.85 -9.04 10.39
CA ARG A 151 11.70 -7.84 10.40
C ARG A 151 12.70 -7.75 9.25
N SER A 152 12.96 -8.86 8.57
CA SER A 152 13.88 -8.90 7.43
C SER A 152 13.33 -8.15 6.24
N VAL A 153 13.92 -7.02 5.86
CA VAL A 153 13.55 -6.30 4.63
C VAL A 153 13.75 -7.18 3.40
N PRO A 154 14.92 -7.85 3.20
CA PRO A 154 15.09 -8.78 2.09
C PRO A 154 14.06 -9.91 2.09
N GLY A 155 13.76 -10.47 3.27
CA GLY A 155 12.79 -11.58 3.42
C GLY A 155 11.35 -11.17 3.08
N ILE A 156 10.94 -9.95 3.45
CA ILE A 156 9.64 -9.40 3.07
C ILE A 156 9.55 -9.25 1.54
N ILE A 157 10.55 -8.60 0.92
CA ILE A 157 10.56 -8.41 -0.54
C ILE A 157 10.55 -9.74 -1.27
N TYR A 158 11.37 -10.70 -0.83
CA TYR A 158 11.39 -12.06 -1.39
C TYR A 158 10.00 -12.74 -1.25
N GLY A 159 9.38 -12.63 -0.09
CA GLY A 159 8.03 -13.17 0.14
C GLY A 159 6.99 -12.58 -0.81
N LEU A 160 7.01 -11.26 -1.01
CA LEU A 160 6.08 -10.57 -1.91
C LEU A 160 6.32 -10.96 -3.38
N THR A 161 7.58 -11.00 -3.82
CA THR A 161 7.90 -11.31 -5.24
C THR A 161 7.76 -12.79 -5.56
N VAL A 162 8.36 -13.67 -4.75
CA VAL A 162 8.47 -15.11 -5.08
C VAL A 162 7.26 -15.90 -4.59
N HIS A 163 6.76 -15.63 -3.38
CA HIS A 163 5.66 -16.42 -2.83
C HIS A 163 4.27 -15.84 -3.09
N ALA A 164 4.14 -14.52 -3.22
CA ALA A 164 2.87 -13.91 -3.59
C ALA A 164 2.77 -13.57 -5.09
N GLY A 165 3.87 -13.63 -5.83
CA GLY A 165 3.90 -13.35 -7.28
C GLY A 165 3.70 -11.87 -7.62
N VAL A 166 3.98 -10.95 -6.69
CA VAL A 166 3.87 -9.52 -6.96
C VAL A 166 5.00 -9.08 -7.89
N PRO A 167 4.72 -8.48 -9.05
CA PRO A 167 5.75 -7.90 -9.90
C PRO A 167 6.57 -6.84 -9.16
N SER A 168 7.90 -6.88 -9.31
CA SER A 168 8.78 -5.99 -8.54
C SER A 168 8.51 -4.51 -8.81
N GLU A 169 8.16 -4.15 -10.04
CA GLU A 169 7.79 -2.79 -10.42
C GLU A 169 6.49 -2.27 -9.78
N LEU A 170 5.70 -3.14 -9.17
CA LEU A 170 4.48 -2.80 -8.43
C LEU A 170 4.69 -2.77 -6.91
N ILE A 171 5.91 -3.03 -6.44
CA ILE A 171 6.26 -2.97 -5.02
C ILE A 171 6.83 -1.59 -4.69
N GLU A 172 6.36 -1.02 -3.59
CA GLU A 172 6.88 0.20 -2.98
C GLU A 172 7.27 -0.08 -1.54
N TRP A 173 8.34 0.55 -1.07
CA TRP A 173 8.73 0.54 0.34
C TRP A 173 8.43 1.88 1.00
N HIS A 174 7.77 1.85 2.17
CA HIS A 174 7.52 3.02 2.99
C HIS A 174 8.18 2.82 4.36
N GLY A 175 9.33 3.43 4.57
CA GLY A 175 10.11 3.29 5.80
C GLY A 175 9.96 4.49 6.74
N HIS A 176 9.60 4.24 7.99
CA HIS A 176 9.68 5.23 9.06
C HIS A 176 11.09 5.30 9.64
N ASN A 177 11.47 6.46 10.16
CA ASN A 177 12.85 6.74 10.59
C ASN A 177 13.04 6.83 12.12
N ASP A 178 12.17 6.20 12.88
CA ASP A 178 12.21 6.25 14.37
C ASP A 178 13.51 5.69 14.94
N PHE A 179 14.14 4.78 14.24
CA PHE A 179 15.43 4.16 14.59
C PHE A 179 16.56 4.50 13.62
N TYR A 180 16.44 5.60 12.85
CA TYR A 180 17.45 6.08 11.89
C TYR A 180 17.85 5.05 10.83
N LYS A 181 16.93 4.14 10.45
CA LYS A 181 17.18 3.05 9.48
C LYS A 181 16.45 3.22 8.16
N ALA A 182 15.60 4.24 8.02
CA ALA A 182 14.75 4.39 6.83
C ALA A 182 15.54 4.38 5.53
N VAL A 183 16.67 5.08 5.45
CA VAL A 183 17.50 5.12 4.24
C VAL A 183 18.05 3.73 3.90
N ASN A 184 18.67 3.06 4.88
CA ASN A 184 19.24 1.73 4.67
C ASN A 184 18.19 0.69 4.30
N ASN A 185 17.03 0.71 4.98
CA ASN A 185 15.94 -0.22 4.72
C ASN A 185 15.32 0.03 3.33
N SER A 186 15.09 1.30 2.96
CA SER A 186 14.56 1.65 1.64
C SER A 186 15.51 1.27 0.51
N THR A 187 16.82 1.52 0.67
CA THR A 187 17.83 1.11 -0.30
C THR A 187 17.86 -0.42 -0.44
N THR A 188 17.79 -1.14 0.68
CA THR A 188 17.77 -2.60 0.67
C THR A 188 16.51 -3.12 -0.03
N ALA A 189 15.32 -2.58 0.29
CA ALA A 189 14.10 -2.98 -0.36
C ALA A 189 14.19 -2.79 -1.89
N TRP A 190 14.73 -1.67 -2.34
CA TRP A 190 14.93 -1.38 -3.76
C TRP A 190 15.93 -2.33 -4.44
N LEU A 191 16.99 -2.75 -3.75
CA LEU A 191 18.00 -3.66 -4.31
C LEU A 191 17.52 -5.13 -4.41
N TYR A 192 16.52 -5.51 -3.65
CA TYR A 192 16.00 -6.89 -3.60
C TYR A 192 14.69 -7.09 -4.39
N GLY A 193 14.07 -6.02 -4.88
CA GLY A 193 12.78 -6.17 -5.58
C GLY A 193 12.42 -5.07 -6.58
#